data_77bbe9728f59c9f660cd916f19b7909a
#
_entry.id   77bbe9728f59c9f660cd916f19b7909a
#
_cell.length_a   1.000
_cell.length_b   1.000
_cell.length_c   1.000
_cell.angle_alpha   90.00
_cell.angle_beta   90.00
_cell.angle_gamma   90.00
#
_symmetry.space_group_name_H-M   'P 1'
#
loop_
_entity.id
_entity.type
_entity.pdbx_description
1 polymer ?
#
loop_
_entity_poly.entity_id
_entity_poly.type
_entity_poly.pdbx_seq_one_letter_code
_entity_poly.pdbx_strand_id
1 'polypeptide(L)'
;MPILRVPNVISFYTDKQSQFEVSGATALEAVQSAVEKFPALKFHVFDAEGNLRRHIYLFVNDVNVKELNGNETAVGDQDVVRILAAAAGG
;
A
#
# COMPACT_ATOMS: atom_id res chain seq x y z
N MET A 1 8.99 10.36 -7.31
CA MET A 1 7.74 9.80 -6.77
C MET A 1 7.94 8.30 -6.55
N PRO A 2 7.66 7.78 -5.36
CA PRO A 2 7.84 6.34 -5.14
C PRO A 2 6.86 5.54 -5.99
N ILE A 3 7.16 4.25 -6.12
CA ILE A 3 6.31 3.31 -6.84
C ILE A 3 5.51 2.53 -5.81
N LEU A 4 4.22 2.34 -6.06
CA LEU A 4 3.40 1.45 -5.24
C LEU A 4 3.07 0.21 -6.06
N ARG A 5 3.24 -0.96 -5.44
CA ARG A 5 2.91 -2.24 -6.07
C ARG A 5 1.75 -2.88 -5.32
N VAL A 6 0.80 -3.43 -6.07
CA VAL A 6 -0.36 -4.09 -5.49
C VAL A 6 -0.39 -5.56 -5.90
N PRO A 7 -0.91 -6.44 -5.04
CA PRO A 7 -1.05 -7.84 -5.40
C PRO A 7 -2.17 -8.04 -6.42
N ASN A 8 -2.10 -9.14 -7.16
CA ASN A 8 -3.10 -9.43 -8.20
C ASN A 8 -4.53 -9.44 -7.67
N VAL A 9 -4.71 -9.88 -6.43
CA VAL A 9 -6.06 -10.01 -5.86
C VAL A 9 -6.79 -8.67 -5.77
N ILE A 10 -6.05 -7.56 -5.70
CA ILE A 10 -6.68 -6.24 -5.64
C ILE A 10 -6.36 -5.36 -6.85
N SER A 11 -5.61 -5.89 -7.83
CA SER A 11 -5.30 -5.11 -9.03
C SER A 11 -6.54 -4.82 -9.86
N PHE A 12 -7.61 -5.56 -9.65
CA PHE A 12 -8.89 -5.26 -10.27
C PHE A 12 -9.34 -3.84 -9.96
N TYR A 13 -9.00 -3.35 -8.77
CA TYR A 13 -9.41 -2.01 -8.30
C TYR A 13 -8.43 -0.92 -8.71
N THR A 14 -7.36 -1.27 -9.41
CA THR A 14 -6.36 -0.33 -9.91
C THR A 14 -6.23 -0.42 -11.43
N ASP A 15 -7.35 -0.64 -12.11
CA ASP A 15 -7.38 -0.77 -13.57
C ASP A 15 -6.40 -1.83 -14.06
N LYS A 16 -6.22 -2.90 -13.26
CA LYS A 16 -5.30 -4.00 -13.55
C LYS A 16 -3.84 -3.58 -13.60
N GLN A 17 -3.51 -2.42 -13.07
CA GLN A 17 -2.13 -1.98 -12.94
C GLN A 17 -1.54 -2.60 -11.68
N SER A 18 -0.46 -3.35 -11.85
CA SER A 18 0.21 -3.99 -10.71
C SER A 18 1.17 -3.04 -9.99
N GLN A 19 1.56 -1.97 -10.65
CA GLN A 19 2.39 -0.94 -10.03
C GLN A 19 2.18 0.40 -10.74
N PHE A 20 2.35 1.48 -9.99
CA PHE A 20 2.18 2.83 -10.52
C PHE A 20 2.84 3.82 -9.57
N GLU A 21 3.09 5.01 -10.07
CA GLU A 21 3.69 6.08 -9.26
C GLU A 21 2.67 6.66 -8.30
N VAL A 22 3.14 7.01 -7.11
CA VAL A 22 2.33 7.67 -6.09
C VAL A 22 3.13 8.80 -5.48
N SER A 23 2.48 9.67 -4.72
CA SER A 23 3.15 10.71 -3.97
C SER A 23 3.15 10.34 -2.48
N GLY A 24 4.00 10.99 -1.72
CA GLY A 24 4.04 10.79 -0.28
C GLY A 24 5.45 10.67 0.24
N ALA A 25 5.63 11.01 1.50
CA ALA A 25 6.91 10.95 2.18
C ALA A 25 6.99 9.77 3.16
N THR A 26 5.89 9.08 3.38
CA THR A 26 5.85 7.89 4.25
C THR A 26 5.11 6.77 3.54
N ALA A 27 5.27 5.55 4.06
CA ALA A 27 4.58 4.39 3.51
C ALA A 27 3.06 4.60 3.51
N LEU A 28 2.53 5.13 4.61
CA LEU A 28 1.09 5.38 4.70
C LEU A 28 0.64 6.42 3.66
N GLU A 29 1.39 7.50 3.51
CA GLU A 29 1.04 8.52 2.53
C GLU A 29 1.04 7.97 1.11
N ALA A 30 1.97 7.08 0.82
CA ALA A 30 2.01 6.43 -0.50
C ALA A 30 0.73 5.63 -0.75
N VAL A 31 0.25 4.91 0.26
CA VAL A 31 -1.00 4.15 0.14
C VAL A 31 -2.19 5.09 0.02
N GLN A 32 -2.21 6.18 0.78
CA GLN A 32 -3.28 7.17 0.69
C GLN A 32 -3.32 7.81 -0.70
N SER A 33 -2.15 8.06 -1.29
CA SER A 33 -2.08 8.57 -2.66
C SER A 33 -2.68 7.59 -3.66
N ALA A 34 -2.42 6.29 -3.46
CA ALA A 34 -2.99 5.27 -4.33
C ALA A 34 -4.52 5.24 -4.22
N VAL A 35 -5.05 5.43 -3.02
CA VAL A 35 -6.51 5.46 -2.80
C VAL A 35 -7.13 6.68 -3.47
N GLU A 36 -6.43 7.82 -3.48
CA GLU A 36 -6.91 8.99 -4.21
C GLU A 36 -6.97 8.74 -5.70
N LYS A 37 -5.99 8.01 -6.22
CA LYS A 37 -5.92 7.69 -7.64
C LYS A 37 -6.96 6.63 -8.03
N PHE A 38 -7.17 5.65 -7.16
CA PHE A 38 -8.11 4.56 -7.38
C PHE A 38 -9.01 4.42 -6.15
N PRO A 39 -10.09 5.21 -6.06
CA PRO A 39 -10.93 5.22 -4.84
C PRO A 39 -11.52 3.87 -4.47
N ALA A 40 -11.69 2.96 -5.43
CA ALA A 40 -12.22 1.64 -5.15
C ALA A 40 -11.30 0.82 -4.24
N LEU A 41 -10.02 1.18 -4.15
CA LEU A 41 -9.09 0.52 -3.26
C LEU A 41 -9.41 0.73 -1.78
N LYS A 42 -10.07 1.84 -1.46
CA LYS A 42 -10.17 2.29 -0.08
C LYS A 42 -10.64 1.21 0.89
N PHE A 43 -11.75 0.56 0.55
CA PHE A 43 -12.35 -0.42 1.47
C PHE A 43 -11.65 -1.77 1.46
N HIS A 44 -10.71 -1.98 0.54
CA HIS A 44 -9.92 -3.20 0.50
C HIS A 44 -8.63 -3.07 1.28
N VAL A 45 -8.20 -1.84 1.54
CA VAL A 45 -6.96 -1.55 2.25
C VAL A 45 -7.23 -0.99 3.64
N PHE A 46 -8.22 -0.10 3.76
CA PHE A 46 -8.55 0.56 5.01
C PHE A 46 -9.89 0.10 5.55
N ASP A 47 -10.01 0.04 6.86
CA ASP A 47 -11.29 -0.24 7.50
C ASP A 47 -12.10 1.06 7.67
N ALA A 48 -13.26 0.96 8.35
CA ALA A 48 -14.15 2.09 8.50
C ALA A 48 -13.54 3.22 9.34
N GLU A 49 -12.58 2.91 10.20
CA GLU A 49 -11.88 3.92 11.02
C GLU A 49 -10.67 4.51 10.33
N GLY A 50 -10.38 4.07 9.10
CA GLY A 50 -9.23 4.59 8.36
C GLY A 50 -7.92 3.90 8.68
N ASN A 51 -7.96 2.78 9.40
CA ASN A 51 -6.76 2.01 9.70
C ASN A 51 -6.58 0.91 8.66
N LEU A 52 -5.34 0.48 8.46
CA LEU A 52 -5.07 -0.65 7.57
C LEU A 52 -5.76 -1.89 8.10
N ARG A 53 -6.35 -2.65 7.18
CA ARG A 53 -7.00 -3.90 7.56
C ARG A 53 -5.97 -4.91 8.05
N ARG A 54 -6.40 -5.84 8.91
CA ARG A 54 -5.52 -6.82 9.53
C ARG A 54 -4.68 -7.63 8.57
N HIS A 55 -5.25 -7.99 7.43
CA HIS A 55 -4.59 -8.84 6.46
C HIS A 55 -3.74 -8.07 5.48
N ILE A 56 -3.64 -6.76 5.64
CA ILE A 56 -2.85 -5.90 4.74
C ILE A 56 -1.52 -5.58 5.42
N TYR A 57 -0.44 -5.85 4.70
CA TYR A 57 0.91 -5.55 5.17
C TYR A 57 1.58 -4.63 4.19
N LEU A 58 2.44 -3.75 4.69
CA LEU A 58 3.21 -2.86 3.83
C LEU A 58 4.68 -3.22 3.91
N PHE A 59 5.33 -3.18 2.76
CA PHE A 59 6.77 -3.39 2.65
C PHE A 59 7.37 -2.19 1.94
N VAL A 60 8.55 -1.78 2.39
CA VAL A 60 9.34 -0.78 1.68
C VAL A 60 10.61 -1.48 1.25
N ASN A 61 10.82 -1.59 -0.09
CA ASN A 61 11.97 -2.27 -0.66
C ASN A 61 12.15 -3.67 -0.06
N ASP A 62 11.03 -4.41 0.04
CA ASP A 62 10.98 -5.79 0.51
C ASP A 62 11.21 -5.98 2.02
N VAL A 63 11.21 -4.89 2.79
CA VAL A 63 11.29 -4.96 4.25
C VAL A 63 9.93 -4.58 4.82
N ASN A 64 9.38 -5.43 5.69
CA ASN A 64 8.10 -5.15 6.33
C ASN A 64 8.25 -3.89 7.19
N VAL A 65 7.29 -2.96 7.04
CA VAL A 65 7.38 -1.69 7.76
C VAL A 65 7.37 -1.87 9.28
N LYS A 66 6.85 -3.00 9.76
CA LYS A 66 6.89 -3.28 11.20
C LYS A 66 8.30 -3.43 11.74
N GLU A 67 9.25 -3.76 10.88
CA GLU A 67 10.66 -3.83 11.24
C GLU A 67 11.36 -2.48 11.06
N LEU A 68 10.60 -1.48 10.64
CA LEU A 68 11.08 -0.12 10.44
C LEU A 68 10.26 0.79 11.35
N ASN A 69 9.69 1.86 10.80
CA ASN A 69 8.88 2.81 11.58
C ASN A 69 7.38 2.65 11.35
N GLY A 70 6.94 1.44 10.97
CA GLY A 70 5.52 1.22 10.72
C GLY A 70 5.03 2.08 9.58
N ASN A 71 3.83 2.60 9.72
CA ASN A 71 3.21 3.43 8.68
C ASN A 71 3.97 4.74 8.44
N GLU A 72 4.77 5.17 9.42
CA GLU A 72 5.57 6.40 9.33
C GLU A 72 6.92 6.18 8.68
N THR A 73 7.19 4.98 8.18
CA THR A 73 8.45 4.68 7.52
C THR A 73 8.64 5.64 6.33
N ALA A 74 9.77 6.33 6.32
CA ALA A 74 10.06 7.30 5.27
C ALA A 74 10.28 6.61 3.93
N VAL A 75 9.77 7.20 2.87
CA VAL A 75 9.99 6.71 1.51
C VAL A 75 10.41 7.87 0.62
N GLY A 76 11.29 7.57 -0.33
CA GLY A 76 11.76 8.54 -1.29
C GLY A 76 11.47 8.12 -2.71
N ASP A 77 11.94 8.91 -3.66
CA ASP A 77 11.62 8.72 -5.08
C ASP A 77 12.07 7.37 -5.63
N GLN A 78 13.09 6.78 -5.04
CA GLN A 78 13.63 5.52 -5.54
C GLN A 78 13.05 4.30 -4.83
N ASP A 79 12.16 4.52 -3.86
CA ASP A 79 11.64 3.43 -3.05
C ASP A 79 10.40 2.83 -3.66
N VAL A 80 10.18 1.55 -3.37
CA VAL A 80 9.00 0.81 -3.79
C VAL A 80 8.22 0.42 -2.54
N VAL A 81 6.97 0.86 -2.46
CA VAL A 81 6.05 0.47 -1.39
C VAL A 81 5.18 -0.65 -1.95
N ARG A 82 5.19 -1.79 -1.29
CA ARG A 82 4.41 -2.93 -1.73
C ARG A 82 3.32 -3.24 -0.73
N ILE A 83 2.11 -3.40 -1.24
CA ILE A 83 0.98 -3.87 -0.44
C ILE A 83 0.93 -5.39 -0.59
N LEU A 84 0.85 -6.09 0.53
CA LEU A 84 0.69 -7.52 0.55
C LEU A 84 -0.63 -7.84 1.25
N ALA A 85 -1.43 -8.69 0.63
CA ALA A 85 -2.69 -9.11 1.21
C ALA A 85 -2.56 -10.58 1.60
N ALA A 86 -2.57 -10.85 2.90
CA ALA A 86 -2.50 -12.24 3.39
C ALA A 86 -3.87 -12.88 3.23
N ALA A 87 -3.86 -14.18 2.90
CA ALA A 87 -5.12 -14.89 2.76
C ALA A 87 -5.81 -15.00 4.12
N ALA A 88 -7.12 -14.70 4.13
CA ALA A 88 -7.91 -14.78 5.36
C ALA A 88 -7.94 -16.24 5.83
N GLY A 89 -7.70 -16.44 7.10
CA GLY A 89 -7.71 -17.77 7.68
C GLY A 89 -6.53 -18.64 7.29
N GLY A 90 -5.64 -18.03 6.54
CA GLY A 90 -4.44 -18.74 6.11
C GLY A 90 -3.41 -18.83 7.19
#